data_08b1273d67755fcfad513f4dbd11ef83
#
_entry.id   08b1273d67755fcfad513f4dbd11ef83
#
_cell.length_a   1.000
_cell.length_b   1.000
_cell.length_c   1.000
_cell.angle_alpha   90.00
_cell.angle_beta   90.00
_cell.angle_gamma   90.00
#
_symmetry.space_group_name_H-M   'P 1'
#
loop_
_entity.id
_entity.type
_entity.pdbx_description
1 polymer ?
#
loop_
_entity_poly.entity_id
_entity_poly.type
_entity_poly.pdbx_seq_one_letter_code
_entity_poly.pdbx_strand_id
1 'polypeptide(L)'
;MELNSIEEIVDDIRQGKMVILMDDEDRENEGDLIIAAERVRTEDINFMATNARGLICLTLTKERCEYLKLPLMVNENNTPYNTNFTASIEAATGVTTGISAADRARTIRVAVARDSQPDDIVQPGHIFPIMAQPGGVLRRAGHTEACLLYTSPSPRD
;
A
#
# COMPACT_ATOMS: atom_id res chain seq x y z
N MET A 1 -14.92 9.94 -20.37
CA MET A 1 -13.45 10.06 -20.16
C MET A 1 -12.83 8.80 -20.72
N GLU A 2 -11.80 8.92 -21.55
CA GLU A 2 -11.10 7.74 -22.05
C GLU A 2 -10.09 7.29 -20.98
N LEU A 3 -10.13 6.03 -20.61
CA LEU A 3 -9.19 5.46 -19.64
C LEU A 3 -7.89 5.07 -20.35
N ASN A 4 -6.78 5.18 -19.65
CA ASN A 4 -5.49 4.70 -20.13
C ASN A 4 -5.50 3.17 -20.28
N SER A 5 -4.68 2.64 -21.18
CA SER A 5 -4.49 1.20 -21.29
C SER A 5 -3.75 0.63 -20.07
N ILE A 6 -3.92 -0.67 -19.83
CA ILE A 6 -3.21 -1.35 -18.73
C ILE A 6 -1.70 -1.26 -18.92
N GLU A 7 -1.22 -1.39 -20.16
CA GLU A 7 0.21 -1.30 -20.51
C GLU A 7 0.79 0.06 -20.15
N GLU A 8 0.08 1.16 -20.45
CA GLU A 8 0.50 2.52 -20.09
C GLU A 8 0.57 2.69 -18.57
N ILE A 9 -0.43 2.21 -17.83
CA ILE A 9 -0.47 2.30 -16.36
C ILE A 9 0.68 1.49 -15.73
N VAL A 10 0.93 0.27 -16.21
CA VAL A 10 2.04 -0.55 -15.72
C VAL A 10 3.39 0.11 -15.98
N ASP A 11 3.57 0.73 -17.16
CA ASP A 11 4.81 1.44 -17.50
C ASP A 11 5.01 2.68 -16.62
N ASP A 12 3.96 3.44 -16.37
CA ASP A 12 4.01 4.60 -15.47
C ASP A 12 4.37 4.19 -14.04
N ILE A 13 3.79 3.13 -13.50
CA ILE A 13 4.14 2.60 -12.17
C ILE A 13 5.60 2.14 -12.13
N ARG A 14 6.11 1.44 -13.15
CA ARG A 14 7.53 1.02 -13.25
C ARG A 14 8.49 2.21 -13.26
N GLN A 15 8.07 3.32 -13.86
CA GLN A 15 8.83 4.57 -13.85
C GLN A 15 8.74 5.32 -12.52
N GLY A 16 7.96 4.84 -11.54
CA GLY A 16 7.74 5.50 -10.25
C GLY A 16 6.78 6.68 -10.33
N LYS A 17 5.92 6.72 -11.34
CA LYS A 17 4.86 7.72 -11.45
C LYS A 17 3.65 7.28 -10.62
N MET A 18 2.90 8.25 -10.17
CA MET A 18 1.63 8.07 -9.49
C MET A 18 0.50 7.92 -10.50
N VAL A 19 -0.41 6.99 -10.27
CA VAL A 19 -1.59 6.76 -11.10
C VAL A 19 -2.85 6.80 -10.26
N ILE A 20 -4.01 6.95 -10.91
CA ILE A 20 -5.32 6.80 -10.27
C ILE A 20 -5.89 5.46 -10.68
N LEU A 21 -6.21 4.64 -9.70
CA LEU A 21 -6.91 3.37 -9.89
C LEU A 21 -8.36 3.55 -9.45
N MET A 22 -9.30 3.31 -10.38
CA MET A 22 -10.73 3.33 -10.11
C MET A 22 -11.24 1.90 -9.95
N ASP A 23 -12.12 1.67 -8.99
CA ASP A 23 -12.85 0.41 -8.92
C ASP A 23 -14.23 0.53 -9.60
N ASP A 24 -14.98 -0.59 -9.61
CA ASP A 24 -16.26 -0.69 -10.28
C ASP A 24 -17.30 0.24 -9.65
N GLU A 25 -18.18 0.81 -10.51
CA GLU A 25 -19.27 1.69 -10.09
C GLU A 25 -20.26 1.00 -9.13
N ASP A 26 -20.39 -0.32 -9.26
CA ASP A 26 -21.26 -1.14 -8.39
C ASP A 26 -20.56 -1.57 -7.08
N ARG A 27 -19.28 -1.19 -6.87
CA ARG A 27 -18.52 -1.52 -5.66
C ARG A 27 -18.39 -0.29 -4.75
N GLU A 28 -17.25 0.36 -4.71
CA GLU A 28 -17.01 1.59 -3.92
C GLU A 28 -17.17 2.84 -4.78
N ASN A 29 -16.94 2.71 -6.10
CA ASN A 29 -16.91 3.81 -7.06
C ASN A 29 -15.97 4.94 -6.61
N GLU A 30 -14.79 4.54 -6.13
CA GLU A 30 -13.76 5.44 -5.62
C GLU A 30 -12.49 5.35 -6.45
N GLY A 31 -11.69 6.39 -6.44
CA GLY A 31 -10.39 6.45 -7.08
C GLY A 31 -9.27 6.64 -6.07
N ASP A 32 -8.32 5.71 -6.04
CA ASP A 32 -7.15 5.77 -5.19
C ASP A 32 -5.91 6.24 -5.94
N LEU A 33 -5.11 7.11 -5.30
CA LEU A 33 -3.77 7.43 -5.77
C LEU A 33 -2.82 6.30 -5.42
N ILE A 34 -2.16 5.73 -6.42
CA ILE A 34 -1.26 4.58 -6.28
C ILE A 34 0.12 4.89 -6.82
N ILE A 35 1.15 4.48 -6.09
CA ILE A 35 2.55 4.52 -6.50
C ILE A 35 3.27 3.26 -6.01
N ALA A 36 4.29 2.80 -6.75
CA ALA A 36 5.11 1.70 -6.30
C ALA A 36 5.85 2.06 -5.00
N ALA A 37 5.65 1.27 -3.95
CA ALA A 37 6.15 1.56 -2.61
C ALA A 37 7.69 1.66 -2.55
N GLU A 38 8.42 0.86 -3.34
CA GLU A 38 9.88 0.93 -3.46
C GLU A 38 10.39 2.23 -4.10
N ARG A 39 9.54 2.93 -4.85
CA ARG A 39 9.84 4.18 -5.55
C ARG A 39 9.37 5.42 -4.80
N VAL A 40 8.61 5.26 -3.72
CA VAL A 40 7.98 6.37 -3.01
C VAL A 40 9.02 7.35 -2.44
N ARG A 41 8.75 8.64 -2.64
CA ARG A 41 9.56 9.76 -2.15
C ARG A 41 8.74 10.61 -1.18
N THR A 42 9.42 11.50 -0.49
CA THR A 42 8.79 12.46 0.43
C THR A 42 7.73 13.31 -0.27
N GLU A 43 8.01 13.75 -1.50
CA GLU A 43 7.14 14.58 -2.32
C GLU A 43 5.83 13.85 -2.66
N ASP A 44 5.91 12.55 -2.93
CA ASP A 44 4.76 11.73 -3.28
C ASP A 44 3.82 11.58 -2.08
N ILE A 45 4.36 11.33 -0.90
CA ILE A 45 3.58 11.28 0.35
C ILE A 45 2.96 12.64 0.67
N ASN A 46 3.72 13.73 0.48
CA ASN A 46 3.19 15.08 0.68
C ASN A 46 2.05 15.38 -0.31
N PHE A 47 2.21 14.97 -1.57
CA PHE A 47 1.16 15.12 -2.58
C PHE A 47 -0.11 14.37 -2.19
N MET A 48 0.00 13.09 -1.81
CA MET A 48 -1.14 12.28 -1.35
C MET A 48 -1.85 12.93 -0.17
N ALA A 49 -1.11 13.33 0.87
CA ALA A 49 -1.68 13.94 2.06
C ALA A 49 -2.37 15.28 1.79
N THR A 50 -1.83 16.08 0.87
CA THR A 50 -2.35 17.43 0.56
C THR A 50 -3.54 17.37 -0.37
N ASN A 51 -3.50 16.53 -1.41
CA ASN A 51 -4.47 16.54 -2.49
C ASN A 51 -5.56 15.47 -2.32
N ALA A 52 -5.18 14.23 -2.00
CA ALA A 52 -6.15 13.15 -1.78
C ALA A 52 -6.77 13.19 -0.36
N ARG A 53 -6.03 13.66 0.65
CA ARG A 53 -6.48 13.86 2.04
C ARG A 53 -6.99 12.59 2.74
N GLY A 54 -6.83 11.44 2.12
CA GLY A 54 -7.21 10.13 2.65
C GLY A 54 -6.12 9.52 3.53
N LEU A 55 -6.40 8.31 3.99
CA LEU A 55 -5.45 7.51 4.75
C LEU A 55 -4.36 6.98 3.79
N ILE A 56 -3.10 7.11 4.20
CA ILE A 56 -1.98 6.54 3.43
C ILE A 56 -1.78 5.10 3.86
N CYS A 57 -2.15 4.19 2.97
CA CYS A 57 -2.09 2.76 3.17
C CYS A 57 -0.90 2.14 2.44
N LEU A 58 -0.45 0.98 2.91
CA LEU A 58 0.59 0.18 2.27
C LEU A 58 0.03 -1.23 1.99
N THR A 59 -0.15 -1.56 0.71
CA THR A 59 -0.63 -2.90 0.35
C THR A 59 0.52 -3.91 0.43
N LEU A 60 0.29 -5.00 1.15
CA LEU A 60 1.28 -6.07 1.35
C LEU A 60 0.64 -7.43 1.09
N THR A 61 1.46 -8.40 0.65
CA THR A 61 1.05 -9.79 0.60
C THR A 61 0.91 -10.36 2.00
N LYS A 62 0.14 -11.44 2.13
CA LYS A 62 0.01 -12.16 3.39
C LYS A 62 1.37 -12.60 3.93
N GLU A 63 2.21 -13.17 3.06
CA GLU A 63 3.55 -13.65 3.40
C GLU A 63 4.43 -12.52 3.95
N ARG A 64 4.33 -11.33 3.35
CA ARG A 64 5.08 -10.16 3.83
C ARG A 64 4.59 -9.69 5.19
N CYS A 65 3.28 -9.66 5.41
CA CYS A 65 2.70 -9.33 6.71
C CYS A 65 3.14 -10.32 7.79
N GLU A 66 3.11 -11.62 7.50
CA GLU A 66 3.57 -12.67 8.42
C GLU A 66 5.06 -12.54 8.72
N TYR A 67 5.89 -12.30 7.70
CA TYR A 67 7.33 -12.09 7.88
C TYR A 67 7.63 -10.91 8.80
N LEU A 68 6.96 -9.78 8.59
CA LEU A 68 7.12 -8.57 9.40
C LEU A 68 6.37 -8.65 10.75
N LYS A 69 5.71 -9.77 11.06
CA LYS A 69 4.91 -9.99 12.29
C LYS A 69 3.83 -8.93 12.49
N LEU A 70 3.11 -8.58 11.41
CA LEU A 70 2.03 -7.62 11.44
C LEU A 70 0.70 -8.33 11.74
N PRO A 71 0.13 -8.21 12.95
CA PRO A 71 -1.17 -8.78 13.26
C PRO A 71 -2.28 -7.96 12.56
N LEU A 72 -3.42 -8.58 12.30
CA LEU A 72 -4.62 -7.85 11.91
C LEU A 72 -5.01 -6.86 13.01
N MET A 73 -5.51 -5.71 12.60
CA MET A 73 -5.93 -4.64 13.52
C MET A 73 -7.11 -5.08 14.41
N VAL A 74 -7.95 -5.98 13.90
CA VAL A 74 -9.12 -6.53 14.61
C VAL A 74 -9.19 -8.04 14.43
N ASN A 75 -9.73 -8.74 15.43
CA ASN A 75 -9.96 -10.18 15.36
C ASN A 75 -11.20 -10.52 14.52
N GLU A 76 -12.21 -9.65 14.55
CA GLU A 76 -13.44 -9.78 13.78
C GLU A 76 -13.61 -8.54 12.90
N ASN A 77 -13.68 -8.75 11.59
CA ASN A 77 -13.84 -7.69 10.61
C ASN A 77 -15.33 -7.60 10.22
N ASN A 78 -16.00 -6.53 10.65
CA ASN A 78 -17.41 -6.26 10.38
C ASN A 78 -17.62 -5.23 9.26
N THR A 79 -16.57 -4.87 8.53
CA THR A 79 -16.67 -3.89 7.44
C THR A 79 -17.31 -4.52 6.20
N PRO A 80 -18.11 -3.76 5.43
CA PRO A 80 -18.81 -4.30 4.24
C PRO A 80 -17.87 -4.97 3.22
N TYR A 81 -16.68 -4.44 3.07
CA TYR A 81 -15.71 -4.89 2.07
C TYR A 81 -14.60 -5.79 2.64
N ASN A 82 -14.65 -6.10 3.94
CA ASN A 82 -13.68 -6.98 4.61
C ASN A 82 -12.21 -6.57 4.36
N THR A 83 -11.91 -5.27 4.44
CA THR A 83 -10.56 -4.77 4.27
C THR A 83 -9.67 -5.19 5.43
N ASN A 84 -8.62 -5.95 5.16
CA ASN A 84 -7.74 -6.54 6.17
C ASN A 84 -6.64 -5.55 6.61
N PHE A 85 -7.00 -4.51 7.34
CA PHE A 85 -6.02 -3.66 8.00
C PHE A 85 -5.20 -4.46 9.02
N THR A 86 -3.88 -4.24 9.02
CA THR A 86 -3.00 -4.71 10.08
C THR A 86 -2.80 -3.61 11.12
N ALA A 87 -2.07 -3.91 12.20
CA ALA A 87 -1.56 -2.86 13.06
C ALA A 87 -0.77 -1.83 12.24
N SER A 88 -0.92 -0.55 12.54
CA SER A 88 -0.16 0.52 11.90
C SER A 88 1.32 0.41 12.26
N ILE A 89 2.18 0.92 11.39
CA ILE A 89 3.62 0.73 11.49
C ILE A 89 4.42 2.03 11.43
N GLU A 90 5.64 1.94 11.98
CA GLU A 90 6.67 2.97 11.88
C GLU A 90 8.02 2.31 11.60
N ALA A 91 8.95 3.00 10.91
CA ALA A 91 10.34 2.55 10.85
C ALA A 91 10.97 2.67 12.24
N ALA A 92 11.69 1.62 12.68
CA ALA A 92 12.32 1.61 14.01
C ALA A 92 13.41 2.69 14.16
N THR A 93 13.98 3.16 13.05
CA THR A 93 15.07 4.14 13.04
C THR A 93 14.95 5.13 11.89
N GLY A 94 15.58 6.30 12.05
CA GLY A 94 15.67 7.32 11.00
C GLY A 94 14.36 8.07 10.74
N VAL A 95 13.48 8.09 11.72
CA VAL A 95 12.26 8.89 11.77
C VAL A 95 12.28 9.80 12.99
N THR A 96 11.49 10.87 12.98
CA THR A 96 11.26 11.75 14.12
C THR A 96 10.01 11.31 14.91
N THR A 97 8.88 11.99 14.69
CA THR A 97 7.61 11.59 15.31
C THR A 97 6.81 10.60 14.44
N GLY A 98 7.29 10.28 13.23
CA GLY A 98 6.67 9.35 12.30
C GLY A 98 5.63 9.94 11.35
N ILE A 99 5.02 11.08 11.70
CA ILE A 99 3.90 11.66 10.95
C ILE A 99 4.33 12.48 9.72
N SER A 100 5.57 12.97 9.67
CA SER A 100 6.02 13.79 8.54
C SER A 100 5.98 13.00 7.22
N ALA A 101 5.89 13.71 6.10
CA ALA A 101 5.95 13.05 4.78
C ALA A 101 7.27 12.27 4.59
N ALA A 102 8.37 12.80 5.11
CA ALA A 102 9.67 12.14 5.07
C ALA A 102 9.69 10.85 5.91
N ASP A 103 9.17 10.91 7.14
CA ASP A 103 9.11 9.76 8.03
C ASP A 103 8.23 8.64 7.45
N ARG A 104 7.05 8.99 6.92
CA ARG A 104 6.13 8.03 6.30
C ARG A 104 6.72 7.40 5.05
N ALA A 105 7.38 8.19 4.18
CA ALA A 105 8.08 7.66 3.01
C ALA A 105 9.20 6.70 3.42
N ARG A 106 9.95 7.02 4.49
CA ARG A 106 10.96 6.11 5.04
C ARG A 106 10.33 4.80 5.54
N THR A 107 9.27 4.89 6.33
CA THR A 107 8.56 3.73 6.87
C THR A 107 8.11 2.78 5.74
N ILE A 108 7.51 3.33 4.67
CA ILE A 108 7.09 2.54 3.52
C ILE A 108 8.29 1.82 2.87
N ARG A 109 9.38 2.57 2.57
CA ARG A 109 10.57 1.97 1.95
C ARG A 109 11.20 0.87 2.80
N VAL A 110 11.28 1.08 4.13
CA VAL A 110 11.79 0.04 5.04
C VAL A 110 10.88 -1.18 5.02
N ALA A 111 9.56 -1.00 5.10
CA ALA A 111 8.62 -2.12 5.12
C ALA A 111 8.66 -2.99 3.85
N VAL A 112 9.02 -2.43 2.68
CA VAL A 112 9.08 -3.18 1.42
C VAL A 112 10.50 -3.59 1.00
N ALA A 113 11.54 -3.13 1.69
CA ALA A 113 12.92 -3.50 1.38
C ALA A 113 13.12 -5.02 1.51
N ARG A 114 13.83 -5.61 0.55
CA ARG A 114 14.03 -7.06 0.50
C ARG A 114 14.84 -7.60 1.68
N ASP A 115 15.75 -6.79 2.19
CA ASP A 115 16.69 -7.10 3.28
C ASP A 115 16.19 -6.67 4.67
N SER A 116 15.04 -5.98 4.75
CA SER A 116 14.52 -5.53 6.04
C SER A 116 14.09 -6.71 6.91
N GLN A 117 14.35 -6.55 8.21
CA GLN A 117 14.01 -7.53 9.25
C GLN A 117 12.75 -7.09 10.02
N PRO A 118 12.08 -8.01 10.72
CA PRO A 118 10.92 -7.63 11.54
C PRO A 118 11.21 -6.52 12.54
N ASP A 119 12.42 -6.45 13.08
CA ASP A 119 12.84 -5.46 14.08
C ASP A 119 13.14 -4.08 13.48
N ASP A 120 13.15 -3.95 12.14
CA ASP A 120 13.26 -2.65 11.46
C ASP A 120 11.93 -1.87 11.47
N ILE A 121 10.84 -2.53 11.90
CA ILE A 121 9.50 -1.96 11.99
C ILE A 121 9.00 -2.04 13.43
N VAL A 122 8.39 -0.97 13.90
CA VAL A 122 7.72 -0.90 15.20
C VAL A 122 6.22 -0.63 15.00
N GLN A 123 5.45 -0.94 16.02
CA GLN A 123 3.99 -0.81 16.07
C GLN A 123 3.59 -0.14 17.39
N PRO A 124 2.61 0.78 17.39
CA PRO A 124 1.90 1.34 16.25
C PRO A 124 2.71 2.43 15.53
N GLY A 125 2.17 2.96 14.42
CA GLY A 125 2.80 4.03 13.65
C GLY A 125 1.80 4.80 12.78
N HIS A 126 2.30 5.47 11.72
CA HIS A 126 1.53 6.39 10.90
C HIS A 126 1.35 5.92 9.44
N ILE A 127 1.78 4.71 9.13
CA ILE A 127 1.45 3.99 7.89
C ILE A 127 0.55 2.81 8.23
N PHE A 128 -0.45 2.57 7.39
CA PHE A 128 -1.51 1.60 7.61
C PHE A 128 -1.40 0.47 6.59
N PRO A 129 -0.74 -0.65 6.94
CA PRO A 129 -0.67 -1.78 6.03
C PRO A 129 -2.05 -2.45 5.87
N ILE A 130 -2.31 -2.89 4.63
CA ILE A 130 -3.48 -3.69 4.29
C ILE A 130 -2.98 -5.00 3.69
N MET A 131 -3.37 -6.10 4.30
CA MET A 131 -3.06 -7.44 3.83
C MET A 131 -4.00 -7.81 2.68
N ALA A 132 -3.45 -8.02 1.48
CA ALA A 132 -4.23 -8.48 0.35
C ALA A 132 -4.78 -9.89 0.56
N GLN A 133 -5.95 -10.16 -0.01
CA GLN A 133 -6.54 -11.50 0.01
C GLN A 133 -5.72 -12.46 -0.86
N PRO A 134 -5.41 -13.67 -0.35
CA PRO A 134 -4.81 -14.71 -1.18
C PRO A 134 -5.67 -15.00 -2.41
N GLY A 135 -5.04 -15.05 -3.59
CA GLY A 135 -5.74 -15.18 -4.88
C GLY A 135 -5.99 -13.85 -5.61
N GLY A 136 -5.63 -12.73 -4.99
CA GLY A 136 -5.60 -11.41 -5.64
C GLY A 136 -6.94 -10.94 -6.15
N VAL A 137 -6.93 -10.18 -7.25
CA VAL A 137 -8.12 -9.54 -7.84
C VAL A 137 -9.20 -10.53 -8.28
N LEU A 138 -8.85 -11.77 -8.59
CA LEU A 138 -9.82 -12.83 -8.93
C LEU A 138 -10.62 -13.29 -7.71
N ARG A 139 -10.12 -13.05 -6.51
CA ARG A 139 -10.79 -13.38 -5.26
C ARG A 139 -11.51 -12.17 -4.65
N ARG A 140 -10.89 -11.00 -4.73
CA ARG A 140 -11.43 -9.73 -4.26
C ARG A 140 -11.02 -8.63 -5.23
N ALA A 141 -11.98 -8.08 -5.96
CA ALA A 141 -11.76 -7.02 -6.94
C ALA A 141 -11.64 -5.65 -6.27
N GLY A 142 -10.66 -5.49 -5.36
CA GLY A 142 -10.44 -4.27 -4.59
C GLY A 142 -9.12 -3.58 -4.96
N HIS A 143 -9.02 -2.29 -4.60
CA HIS A 143 -7.82 -1.48 -4.82
C HIS A 143 -6.55 -2.15 -4.26
N THR A 144 -6.65 -2.79 -3.08
CA THR A 144 -5.53 -3.48 -2.43
C THR A 144 -4.93 -4.57 -3.31
N GLU A 145 -5.76 -5.47 -3.82
CA GLU A 145 -5.34 -6.59 -4.66
C GLU A 145 -4.87 -6.11 -6.03
N ALA A 146 -5.55 -5.12 -6.61
CA ALA A 146 -5.16 -4.52 -7.88
C ALA A 146 -3.82 -3.77 -7.76
N CYS A 147 -3.60 -3.03 -6.68
CA CYS A 147 -2.32 -2.37 -6.41
C CYS A 147 -1.16 -3.38 -6.40
N LEU A 148 -1.30 -4.51 -5.72
CA LEU A 148 -0.27 -5.55 -5.70
C LEU A 148 -0.06 -6.21 -7.06
N LEU A 149 -1.12 -6.40 -7.85
CA LEU A 149 -1.01 -6.96 -9.20
C LEU A 149 -0.12 -6.11 -10.11
N TYR A 150 -0.22 -4.79 -9.99
CA TYR A 150 0.52 -3.86 -10.85
C TYR A 150 1.89 -3.46 -10.29
N THR A 151 2.09 -3.54 -8.98
CA THR A 151 3.32 -3.06 -8.31
C THR A 151 4.24 -4.17 -7.84
N SER A 152 3.76 -5.41 -7.71
CA SER A 152 4.60 -6.56 -7.38
C SER A 152 5.36 -7.07 -8.61
N PRO A 153 6.61 -7.55 -8.43
CA PRO A 153 7.24 -8.35 -9.47
C PRO A 153 6.37 -9.57 -9.76
N SER A 154 6.29 -9.93 -11.04
CA SER A 154 5.54 -11.12 -11.46
C SER A 154 6.01 -12.35 -10.67
N PRO A 155 5.10 -13.25 -10.24
CA PRO A 155 5.50 -14.51 -9.64
C PRO A 155 6.36 -15.41 -10.55
N ARG A 156 6.61 -14.98 -11.76
CA ARG A 156 7.44 -15.68 -12.77
C ARG A 156 8.84 -15.09 -12.90
N ASP A 157 9.12 -14.00 -12.23
CA ASP A 157 10.42 -13.36 -12.12
C ASP A 157 11.01 -13.68 -10.73
#